data_031d7ca4adba29ffc4de47d598dbffc7
#
_entry.id   031d7ca4adba29ffc4de47d598dbffc7
#
_cell.length_a   1.000
_cell.length_b   1.000
_cell.length_c   1.000
_cell.angle_alpha   90.00
_cell.angle_beta   90.00
_cell.angle_gamma   90.00
#
_symmetry.space_group_name_H-M   'P 1'
#
loop_
_entity.id
_entity.type
_entity.pdbx_description
1 polymer ?
#
loop_
_entity_poly.entity_id
_entity_poly.type
_entity_poly.pdbx_seq_one_letter_code
_entity_poly.pdbx_strand_id
1 'polypeptide(L)'
;MKEHTNIEIESPGVNVAVVKEDDDDWRFLLLKRAKQESYAGTWGFVTGSKQGNETVAQVVVREVAEETGLTPLKIWATEYLVQFYEPEYDKIWILPLIVAVVPSDSKVKLSEENCDFEWFRAPRAKRRVNWKNLMQAIDNITEELEVYPSHNWVEIKP
;
A
#
# COMPACT_ATOMS: atom_id res chain seq x y z
N MET A 1 21.74 7.81 37.45
CA MET A 1 21.66 8.03 35.98
C MET A 1 20.44 7.30 35.48
N LYS A 2 19.57 7.98 34.71
CA LYS A 2 18.45 7.29 34.06
C LYS A 2 19.00 6.60 32.83
N GLU A 3 18.85 5.29 32.72
CA GLU A 3 19.07 4.60 31.46
C GLU A 3 18.03 5.06 30.45
N HIS A 4 18.47 5.62 29.34
CA HIS A 4 17.58 5.96 28.23
C HIS A 4 17.46 4.73 27.33
N THR A 5 16.27 4.14 27.31
CA THR A 5 15.91 3.11 26.33
C THR A 5 15.35 3.80 25.08
N ASN A 6 15.74 3.32 23.92
CA ASN A 6 15.26 3.85 22.64
C ASN A 6 13.88 3.27 22.30
N ILE A 7 13.07 4.06 21.58
CA ILE A 7 11.87 3.53 20.92
C ILE A 7 12.35 2.59 19.80
N GLU A 8 11.82 1.38 19.79
CA GLU A 8 12.18 0.37 18.78
C GLU A 8 11.61 0.75 17.40
N ILE A 9 12.42 0.56 16.38
CA ILE A 9 12.03 0.78 14.98
C ILE A 9 11.99 -0.56 14.26
N GLU A 10 10.88 -0.87 13.61
CA GLU A 10 10.72 -2.09 12.82
C GLU A 10 10.18 -1.79 11.42
N SER A 11 10.54 -2.66 10.49
CA SER A 11 9.97 -2.70 9.15
C SER A 11 9.33 -4.08 8.93
N PRO A 12 8.11 -4.31 9.43
CA PRO A 12 7.53 -5.65 9.47
C PRO A 12 6.97 -6.11 8.12
N GLY A 13 6.74 -5.19 7.18
CA GLY A 13 6.10 -5.52 5.92
C GLY A 13 6.10 -4.38 4.92
N VAL A 14 5.07 -4.32 4.11
CA VAL A 14 4.94 -3.39 2.98
C VAL A 14 3.59 -2.66 3.00
N ASN A 15 3.58 -1.51 2.34
CA ASN A 15 2.36 -0.79 1.97
C ASN A 15 2.27 -0.77 0.44
N VAL A 16 1.17 -1.23 -0.14
CA VAL A 16 1.06 -1.43 -1.59
C VAL A 16 -0.07 -0.59 -2.16
N ALA A 17 0.28 0.39 -2.99
CA ALA A 17 -0.67 1.10 -3.83
C ALA A 17 -0.95 0.28 -5.08
N VAL A 18 -2.12 -0.33 -5.16
CA VAL A 18 -2.59 -1.02 -6.36
C VAL A 18 -3.21 0.01 -7.29
N VAL A 19 -2.69 0.10 -8.50
CA VAL A 19 -3.14 1.09 -9.49
C VAL A 19 -3.48 0.42 -10.83
N LYS A 20 -4.39 1.04 -11.56
CA LYS A 20 -4.69 0.68 -12.95
C LYS A 20 -4.89 1.92 -13.79
N GLU A 21 -4.59 1.80 -15.08
CA GLU A 21 -4.93 2.81 -16.07
C GLU A 21 -6.35 2.56 -16.60
N ASP A 22 -7.16 3.61 -16.64
CA ASP A 22 -8.54 3.57 -17.08
C ASP A 22 -8.89 4.89 -17.78
N ASP A 23 -9.22 4.84 -19.08
CA ASP A 23 -9.51 6.02 -19.91
C ASP A 23 -8.42 7.12 -19.83
N ASP A 24 -7.17 6.74 -20.08
CA ASP A 24 -5.99 7.62 -20.03
C ASP A 24 -5.76 8.30 -18.67
N ASP A 25 -6.34 7.74 -17.59
CA ASP A 25 -6.18 8.23 -16.23
C ASP A 25 -5.88 7.07 -15.27
N TRP A 26 -5.20 7.38 -14.19
CA TRP A 26 -4.84 6.40 -13.18
C TRP A 26 -5.89 6.32 -12.07
N ARG A 27 -6.18 5.08 -11.65
CA ARG A 27 -7.06 4.78 -10.53
C ARG A 27 -6.27 4.07 -9.43
N PHE A 28 -6.53 4.48 -8.21
CA PHE A 28 -6.03 3.85 -7.00
C PHE A 28 -7.09 2.94 -6.41
N LEU A 29 -6.73 1.72 -6.09
CA LEU A 29 -7.59 0.84 -5.31
C LEU A 29 -7.47 1.19 -3.83
N LEU A 30 -8.58 1.53 -3.20
CA LEU A 30 -8.67 1.65 -1.75
C LEU A 30 -9.57 0.56 -1.19
N LEU A 31 -9.16 0.01 -0.06
CA LEU A 31 -9.86 -1.02 0.68
C LEU A 31 -10.35 -0.47 2.02
N LYS A 32 -11.53 -0.88 2.42
CA LYS A 32 -12.10 -0.55 3.73
C LYS A 32 -11.95 -1.73 4.67
N ARG A 33 -11.30 -1.52 5.80
CA ARG A 33 -11.05 -2.57 6.79
C ARG A 33 -12.35 -3.04 7.44
N ALA A 34 -12.47 -4.35 7.59
CA ALA A 34 -13.62 -4.99 8.17
C ALA A 34 -13.73 -4.73 9.68
N LYS A 35 -14.92 -4.99 10.24
CA LYS A 35 -15.26 -4.69 11.65
C LYS A 35 -14.37 -5.38 12.67
N GLN A 36 -13.90 -6.59 12.38
CA GLN A 36 -13.08 -7.41 13.28
C GLN A 36 -11.59 -7.05 13.25
N GLU A 37 -11.19 -6.20 12.31
CA GLU A 37 -9.79 -5.83 12.12
C GLU A 37 -9.42 -4.59 12.94
N SER A 38 -8.12 -4.45 13.24
CA SER A 38 -7.57 -3.21 13.79
C SER A 38 -7.88 -2.06 12.83
N TYR A 39 -8.20 -0.88 13.38
CA TYR A 39 -8.60 0.30 12.60
C TYR A 39 -9.82 0.07 11.69
N ALA A 40 -10.80 -0.68 12.20
CA ALA A 40 -12.04 -0.99 11.49
C ALA A 40 -12.70 0.22 10.83
N GLY A 41 -13.19 0.06 9.62
CA GLY A 41 -13.88 1.10 8.87
C GLY A 41 -12.98 2.14 8.20
N THR A 42 -11.67 2.08 8.38
CA THR A 42 -10.73 2.98 7.71
C THR A 42 -10.43 2.51 6.29
N TRP A 43 -10.14 3.48 5.42
CA TRP A 43 -9.78 3.26 4.03
C TRP A 43 -8.27 3.44 3.83
N GLY A 44 -7.64 2.50 3.12
CA GLY A 44 -6.22 2.54 2.84
C GLY A 44 -5.81 1.61 1.71
N PHE A 45 -4.49 1.42 1.58
CA PHE A 45 -3.89 0.51 0.60
C PHE A 45 -3.87 -0.94 1.11
N VAL A 46 -3.46 -1.84 0.23
CA VAL A 46 -3.08 -3.21 0.62
C VAL A 46 -1.86 -3.14 1.53
N THR A 47 -1.90 -3.87 2.63
CA THR A 47 -0.77 -3.99 3.55
C THR A 47 -0.52 -5.45 3.87
N GLY A 48 0.72 -5.79 4.16
CA GLY A 48 1.04 -7.13 4.59
C GLY A 48 2.40 -7.27 5.20
N SER A 49 2.55 -8.27 6.04
CA SER A 49 3.79 -8.60 6.73
C SER A 49 4.60 -9.61 5.93
N LYS A 50 5.92 -9.46 5.99
CA LYS A 50 6.85 -10.41 5.42
C LYS A 50 6.77 -11.73 6.19
N GLN A 51 6.73 -12.85 5.46
CA GLN A 51 6.74 -14.20 6.02
C GLN A 51 8.05 -14.91 5.64
N GLY A 52 8.74 -15.46 6.64
CA GLY A 52 9.97 -16.21 6.41
C GLY A 52 11.00 -15.45 5.58
N ASN A 53 11.46 -16.07 4.51
CA ASN A 53 12.49 -15.52 3.62
C ASN A 53 11.93 -14.82 2.36
N GLU A 54 10.66 -14.45 2.36
CA GLU A 54 10.08 -13.71 1.22
C GLU A 54 10.87 -12.45 0.90
N THR A 55 11.03 -12.17 -0.39
CA THR A 55 11.42 -10.83 -0.84
C THR A 55 10.24 -9.87 -0.75
N VAL A 56 10.49 -8.57 -0.77
CA VAL A 56 9.40 -7.57 -0.83
C VAL A 56 8.47 -7.81 -2.01
N ALA A 57 9.01 -8.14 -3.18
CA ALA A 57 8.21 -8.44 -4.37
C ALA A 57 7.29 -9.65 -4.16
N GLN A 58 7.79 -10.70 -3.49
CA GLN A 58 6.97 -11.88 -3.15
C GLN A 58 5.86 -11.55 -2.16
N VAL A 59 6.14 -10.72 -1.14
CA VAL A 59 5.11 -10.23 -0.21
C VAL A 59 4.02 -9.47 -0.97
N VAL A 60 4.40 -8.57 -1.87
CA VAL A 60 3.45 -7.79 -2.68
C VAL A 60 2.53 -8.69 -3.49
N VAL A 61 3.08 -9.65 -4.23
CA VAL A 61 2.28 -10.58 -5.05
C VAL A 61 1.33 -11.39 -4.18
N ARG A 62 1.80 -11.90 -3.06
CA ARG A 62 0.96 -12.69 -2.14
C ARG A 62 -0.16 -11.85 -1.53
N GLU A 63 0.15 -10.70 -0.96
CA GLU A 63 -0.85 -9.86 -0.27
C GLU A 63 -1.87 -9.26 -1.24
N VAL A 64 -1.44 -8.82 -2.42
CA VAL A 64 -2.38 -8.34 -3.45
C VAL A 64 -3.34 -9.48 -3.87
N ALA A 65 -2.82 -10.69 -4.06
CA ALA A 65 -3.65 -11.84 -4.39
C ALA A 65 -4.62 -12.21 -3.24
N GLU A 66 -4.13 -12.27 -2.00
CA GLU A 66 -4.94 -12.63 -0.83
C GLU A 66 -6.05 -11.62 -0.56
N GLU A 67 -5.73 -10.33 -0.55
CA GLU A 67 -6.69 -9.28 -0.19
C GLU A 67 -7.63 -8.88 -1.34
N THR A 68 -7.22 -9.05 -2.60
CA THR A 68 -7.96 -8.51 -3.74
C THR A 68 -8.24 -9.50 -4.88
N GLY A 69 -7.60 -10.67 -4.85
CA GLY A 69 -7.68 -11.65 -5.94
C GLY A 69 -6.97 -11.23 -7.23
N LEU A 70 -6.19 -10.12 -7.20
CA LEU A 70 -5.53 -9.58 -8.38
C LEU A 70 -4.09 -10.08 -8.51
N THR A 71 -3.59 -10.06 -9.76
CA THR A 71 -2.20 -10.36 -10.08
C THR A 71 -1.55 -9.14 -10.71
N PRO A 72 -0.48 -8.57 -10.12
CA PRO A 72 0.22 -7.45 -10.70
C PRO A 72 0.86 -7.78 -12.06
N LEU A 73 0.77 -6.85 -13.01
CA LEU A 73 1.53 -6.88 -14.27
C LEU A 73 2.97 -6.42 -14.06
N LYS A 74 3.13 -5.40 -13.23
CA LYS A 74 4.41 -4.81 -12.83
C LYS A 74 4.38 -4.36 -11.38
N ILE A 75 5.54 -4.40 -10.75
CA ILE A 75 5.74 -3.98 -9.37
C ILE A 75 6.90 -2.98 -9.37
N TRP A 76 6.66 -1.80 -8.83
CA TRP A 76 7.62 -0.72 -8.76
C TRP A 76 7.96 -0.38 -7.32
N ALA A 77 9.24 -0.39 -6.98
CA ALA A 77 9.73 0.18 -5.74
C ALA A 77 9.79 1.71 -5.87
N THR A 78 9.14 2.41 -4.96
CA THR A 78 9.21 3.88 -4.85
C THR A 78 10.32 4.29 -3.88
N GLU A 79 10.65 5.57 -3.83
CA GLU A 79 11.54 6.13 -2.80
C GLU A 79 10.79 6.52 -1.52
N TYR A 80 9.46 6.37 -1.51
CA TYR A 80 8.62 6.78 -0.39
C TYR A 80 8.54 5.68 0.67
N LEU A 81 8.66 6.10 1.93
CA LEU A 81 8.45 5.23 3.10
C LEU A 81 7.24 5.72 3.89
N VAL A 82 6.30 4.83 4.16
CA VAL A 82 5.18 5.09 5.07
C VAL A 82 5.69 4.82 6.48
N GLN A 83 5.71 5.84 7.33
CA GLN A 83 6.24 5.72 8.69
C GLN A 83 5.29 6.33 9.72
N PHE A 84 5.14 5.66 10.84
CA PHE A 84 4.28 6.09 11.93
C PHE A 84 4.63 5.40 13.25
N TYR A 85 4.24 6.01 14.36
CA TYR A 85 4.25 5.36 15.66
C TYR A 85 3.01 4.47 15.79
N GLU A 86 3.23 3.21 16.15
CA GLU A 86 2.18 2.22 16.36
C GLU A 86 1.98 2.00 17.89
N PRO A 87 0.92 2.57 18.46
CA PRO A 87 0.70 2.53 19.91
C PRO A 87 0.47 1.13 20.47
N GLU A 88 -0.12 0.22 19.68
CA GLU A 88 -0.42 -1.14 20.12
C GLU A 88 0.86 -1.91 20.46
N TYR A 89 1.94 -1.63 19.77
CA TYR A 89 3.23 -2.31 19.93
C TYR A 89 4.30 -1.41 20.57
N ASP A 90 3.99 -0.13 20.83
CA ASP A 90 4.95 0.87 21.33
C ASP A 90 6.23 0.97 20.48
N LYS A 91 6.04 1.01 19.15
CA LYS A 91 7.13 0.99 18.16
C LYS A 91 6.91 2.01 17.05
N ILE A 92 7.98 2.36 16.37
CA ILE A 92 7.92 3.09 15.09
C ILE A 92 7.99 2.06 13.97
N TRP A 93 7.02 2.09 13.07
CA TRP A 93 7.01 1.28 11.87
C TRP A 93 7.43 2.10 10.66
N ILE A 94 8.25 1.49 9.81
CA ILE A 94 8.68 2.05 8.52
C ILE A 94 8.37 0.99 7.46
N LEU A 95 7.47 1.30 6.54
CA LEU A 95 7.02 0.39 5.50
C LEU A 95 7.41 0.96 4.13
N PRO A 96 8.13 0.21 3.29
CA PRO A 96 8.34 0.64 1.92
C PRO A 96 6.99 0.73 1.18
N LEU A 97 6.81 1.80 0.42
CA LEU A 97 5.66 1.96 -0.45
C LEU A 97 5.99 1.36 -1.81
N ILE A 98 5.20 0.39 -2.21
CA ILE A 98 5.33 -0.31 -3.48
C ILE A 98 4.10 0.00 -4.34
N VAL A 99 4.31 0.21 -5.62
CA VAL A 99 3.23 0.38 -6.60
C VAL A 99 3.05 -0.92 -7.38
N ALA A 100 1.85 -1.47 -7.35
CA ALA A 100 1.47 -2.65 -8.12
C ALA A 100 0.50 -2.24 -9.22
N VAL A 101 0.91 -2.39 -10.46
CA VAL A 101 0.08 -2.11 -11.64
C VAL A 101 -0.68 -3.35 -12.03
N VAL A 102 -2.01 -3.23 -12.15
CA VAL A 102 -2.89 -4.32 -12.56
C VAL A 102 -3.63 -3.98 -13.86
N PRO A 103 -4.16 -4.98 -14.60
CA PRO A 103 -4.93 -4.73 -15.81
C PRO A 103 -6.14 -3.81 -15.57
N SER A 104 -6.53 -3.04 -16.59
CA SER A 104 -7.68 -2.12 -16.51
C SER A 104 -9.01 -2.84 -16.25
N ASP A 105 -9.16 -4.06 -16.73
CA ASP A 105 -10.34 -4.92 -16.58
C ASP A 105 -10.33 -5.77 -15.30
N SER A 106 -9.39 -5.50 -14.37
CA SER A 106 -9.25 -6.23 -13.12
C SER A 106 -10.54 -6.22 -12.29
N LYS A 107 -10.91 -7.42 -11.80
CA LYS A 107 -12.07 -7.63 -10.94
C LYS A 107 -11.62 -8.00 -9.54
N VAL A 108 -11.94 -7.13 -8.58
CA VAL A 108 -11.57 -7.33 -7.17
C VAL A 108 -12.48 -8.36 -6.53
N LYS A 109 -11.86 -9.28 -5.80
CA LYS A 109 -12.51 -10.22 -4.90
C LYS A 109 -11.89 -10.07 -3.51
N LEU A 110 -12.61 -9.46 -2.59
CA LEU A 110 -12.13 -9.18 -1.24
C LEU A 110 -11.94 -10.44 -0.41
N SER A 111 -10.92 -10.41 0.46
CA SER A 111 -10.82 -11.32 1.62
C SER A 111 -11.70 -10.83 2.76
N GLU A 112 -11.74 -11.61 3.86
CA GLU A 112 -12.50 -11.23 5.06
C GLU A 112 -11.91 -10.03 5.83
N GLU A 113 -10.66 -9.65 5.56
CA GLU A 113 -9.99 -8.52 6.19
C GLU A 113 -10.57 -7.16 5.76
N ASN A 114 -11.20 -7.12 4.60
CA ASN A 114 -11.78 -5.93 4.02
C ASN A 114 -13.26 -6.13 3.69
N CYS A 115 -14.08 -5.13 3.97
CA CYS A 115 -15.54 -5.20 3.76
C CYS A 115 -16.04 -4.38 2.57
N ASP A 116 -15.19 -3.54 1.98
CA ASP A 116 -15.52 -2.73 0.82
C ASP A 116 -14.27 -2.33 0.05
N PHE A 117 -14.45 -1.95 -1.21
CA PHE A 117 -13.38 -1.42 -2.06
C PHE A 117 -13.94 -0.43 -3.08
N GLU A 118 -13.10 0.46 -3.54
CA GLU A 118 -13.44 1.35 -4.66
C GLU A 118 -12.17 1.79 -5.39
N TRP A 119 -12.31 2.02 -6.71
CA TRP A 119 -11.28 2.61 -7.54
C TRP A 119 -11.47 4.11 -7.64
N PHE A 120 -10.46 4.88 -7.20
CA PHE A 120 -10.53 6.33 -7.13
C PHE A 120 -9.49 7.00 -8.01
N ARG A 121 -9.84 8.13 -8.62
CA ARG A 121 -8.86 9.12 -9.08
C ARG A 121 -8.12 9.73 -7.90
N ALA A 122 -6.87 10.17 -8.11
CA ALA A 122 -6.02 10.69 -7.05
C ALA A 122 -6.69 11.73 -6.13
N PRO A 123 -7.40 12.78 -6.63
CA PRO A 123 -8.03 13.76 -5.75
C PRO A 123 -9.09 13.17 -4.82
N ARG A 124 -9.84 12.18 -5.29
CA ARG A 124 -10.84 11.49 -4.47
C ARG A 124 -10.21 10.48 -3.52
N ALA A 125 -9.18 9.75 -3.99
CA ALA A 125 -8.43 8.83 -3.15
C ALA A 125 -7.84 9.55 -1.93
N LYS A 126 -7.23 10.72 -2.12
CA LYS A 126 -6.69 11.55 -1.04
C LYS A 126 -7.73 11.94 0.00
N ARG A 127 -8.95 12.26 -0.43
CA ARG A 127 -10.05 12.60 0.51
C ARG A 127 -10.63 11.39 1.22
N ARG A 128 -10.45 10.20 0.65
CA ARG A 128 -11.02 8.97 1.21
C ARG A 128 -10.11 8.30 2.24
N VAL A 129 -8.79 8.31 2.03
CA VAL A 129 -7.87 7.70 2.98
C VAL A 129 -7.91 8.38 4.35
N ASN A 130 -7.74 7.60 5.41
CA ASN A 130 -7.83 8.08 6.77
C ASN A 130 -6.50 8.63 7.33
N TRP A 131 -5.38 8.31 6.66
CA TRP A 131 -4.05 8.63 7.15
C TRP A 131 -3.38 9.70 6.29
N LYS A 132 -2.87 10.75 6.94
CA LYS A 132 -2.22 11.87 6.26
C LYS A 132 -0.99 11.43 5.43
N ASN A 133 -0.23 10.48 5.93
CA ASN A 133 0.91 9.93 5.19
C ASN A 133 0.50 9.20 3.91
N LEU A 134 -0.69 8.59 3.85
CA LEU A 134 -1.22 8.02 2.62
C LEU A 134 -1.68 9.09 1.62
N MET A 135 -2.18 10.22 2.11
CA MET A 135 -2.45 11.38 1.23
C MET A 135 -1.18 11.85 0.54
N GLN A 136 -0.08 11.97 1.28
CA GLN A 136 1.23 12.33 0.75
C GLN A 136 1.78 11.24 -0.19
N ALA A 137 1.58 9.98 0.12
CA ALA A 137 1.93 8.86 -0.75
C ALA A 137 1.21 8.93 -2.10
N ILE A 138 -0.09 9.24 -2.10
CA ILE A 138 -0.88 9.39 -3.34
C ILE A 138 -0.34 10.54 -4.19
N ASP A 139 0.00 11.68 -3.59
CA ASP A 139 0.62 12.80 -4.31
C ASP A 139 1.95 12.39 -4.94
N ASN A 140 2.81 11.74 -4.17
CA ASN A 140 4.11 11.26 -4.66
C ASN A 140 3.95 10.28 -5.84
N ILE A 141 3.05 9.30 -5.72
CA ILE A 141 2.77 8.34 -6.79
C ILE A 141 2.19 9.02 -8.02
N THR A 142 1.28 9.97 -7.85
CA THR A 142 0.61 10.67 -8.96
C THR A 142 1.62 11.43 -9.82
N GLU A 143 2.56 12.13 -9.20
CA GLU A 143 3.63 12.84 -9.91
C GLU A 143 4.46 11.89 -10.79
N GLU A 144 4.78 10.70 -10.28
CA GLU A 144 5.55 9.70 -11.02
C GLU A 144 4.73 9.00 -12.12
N LEU A 145 3.43 8.80 -11.90
CA LEU A 145 2.54 8.22 -12.90
C LEU A 145 2.30 9.13 -14.11
N GLU A 146 2.45 10.45 -13.97
CA GLU A 146 2.38 11.40 -15.08
C GLU A 146 3.47 11.16 -16.12
N VAL A 147 4.60 10.60 -15.71
CA VAL A 147 5.75 10.25 -16.57
C VAL A 147 5.95 8.73 -16.65
N TYR A 148 4.86 7.97 -16.59
CA TYR A 148 4.94 6.52 -16.63
C TYR A 148 5.44 5.98 -17.99
N PRO A 149 6.37 5.00 -18.05
CA PRO A 149 7.06 4.42 -16.90
C PRO A 149 7.95 5.43 -16.19
N SER A 150 7.89 5.46 -14.86
CA SER A 150 8.61 6.40 -14.04
C SER A 150 10.14 6.31 -14.22
N HIS A 151 10.81 7.45 -14.18
CA HIS A 151 12.27 7.51 -14.23
C HIS A 151 12.94 7.21 -12.87
N ASN A 152 12.20 7.36 -11.78
CA ASN A 152 12.71 7.23 -10.42
C ASN A 152 12.37 5.90 -9.75
N TRP A 153 11.44 5.14 -10.33
CA TRP A 153 11.05 3.85 -9.79
C TRP A 153 11.88 2.71 -10.36
N VAL A 154 12.16 1.74 -9.52
CA VAL A 154 12.85 0.52 -9.90
C VAL A 154 11.85 -0.63 -9.97
N GLU A 155 11.78 -1.30 -11.12
CA GLU A 155 10.97 -2.52 -11.25
C GLU A 155 11.60 -3.63 -10.40
N ILE A 156 10.78 -4.24 -9.55
CA ILE A 156 11.16 -5.40 -8.75
C ILE A 156 10.37 -6.63 -9.20
N LYS A 157 11.00 -7.80 -9.09
CA LYS A 157 10.41 -9.08 -9.52
C LYS A 157 10.39 -10.06 -8.36
N PRO A 158 9.28 -10.84 -8.24
CA PRO A 158 9.16 -11.86 -7.21
C PRO A 158 10.16 -12.99 -7.33
#